data_bc9d1a3a72aa2302321472dd32ed5e2a
#
_entry.id   bc9d1a3a72aa2302321472dd32ed5e2a
#
_cell.length_a   1.000
_cell.length_b   1.000
_cell.length_c   1.000
_cell.angle_alpha   90.00
_cell.angle_beta   90.00
_cell.angle_gamma   90.00
#
_symmetry.space_group_name_H-M   'P 1'
#
loop_
_entity.id
_entity.type
_entity.pdbx_description
1 polymer ?
#
loop_
_entity_poly.entity_id
_entity_poly.type
_entity_poly.pdbx_seq_one_letter_code
_entity_poly.pdbx_strand_id
1 'polypeptide(L)'
;MPITRLTRLRRPLTVLLLSGVLCGSAVADDSFIIGVDTHLMNRNTSPAKALQLLQAAGVDSVRDDAYWSSAEPRRGLMKIEPAWQSYLSQTQEHRLRPLLVLGYGNPFYDNYAKPRKPLVRDAYGNYVSFVTRQLADSVDFYEIWNEWDKENPVDPDFAKDYAVLVQEAARRIRANQRPMVILAGAVTSQGMDLGFADRLVESGLLNVVDGLSLHPYVHCRSDERNTPENWIAWLRRISEDLKDKTKSQTAVPLYLTEMGWPSNEGRCGGDEKTQAAFLARSFFLAQTMPNIKGMWWNGLLNDGPDSTDPEQNFGLLTQDLGVKQAYLTLKAISPTLHQYRYDAEKSREMDSQYLLRFARGSDQIMVAWTAGYPRSIKVDASSVLRGNVQYIDTREPQKGLVDSGIPWNCNDGRCSAQVPIDEFPKVITLGTRPALFALP
;
A
#
# COMPACT_ATOMS: atom_id res chain seq x y z
N MET A 1 69.57 35.28 -55.24
CA MET A 1 68.32 35.62 -54.62
C MET A 1 67.51 34.36 -54.55
N PRO A 2 67.33 33.70 -53.40
CA PRO A 2 66.43 32.55 -53.29
C PRO A 2 65.13 32.95 -52.59
N ILE A 3 64.04 32.45 -53.15
CA ILE A 3 62.65 32.60 -52.71
C ILE A 3 62.36 31.61 -51.61
N THR A 4 62.01 32.12 -50.42
CA THR A 4 61.62 31.33 -49.26
C THR A 4 60.15 30.90 -49.38
N ARG A 5 59.88 29.61 -49.37
CA ARG A 5 58.55 29.02 -49.28
C ARG A 5 58.08 28.94 -47.83
N LEU A 6 56.95 29.58 -47.52
CA LEU A 6 56.22 29.50 -46.27
C LEU A 6 55.41 28.17 -46.25
N THR A 7 55.74 27.27 -45.38
CA THR A 7 54.96 26.05 -45.05
C THR A 7 53.90 26.40 -43.99
N ARG A 8 52.61 26.26 -44.35
CA ARG A 8 51.49 26.38 -43.42
C ARG A 8 51.34 25.06 -42.59
N LEU A 9 51.57 25.16 -41.30
CA LEU A 9 51.20 24.11 -40.37
C LEU A 9 49.66 24.05 -40.19
N ARG A 10 49.06 22.94 -40.56
CA ARG A 10 47.70 22.61 -40.20
C ARG A 10 47.69 22.01 -38.79
N ARG A 11 46.98 22.67 -37.84
CA ARG A 11 46.67 22.11 -36.52
C ARG A 11 45.52 21.13 -36.65
N PRO A 12 45.53 19.93 -36.03
CA PRO A 12 44.37 19.07 -35.98
C PRO A 12 43.34 19.59 -34.98
N LEU A 13 42.11 19.68 -35.43
CA LEU A 13 40.94 20.00 -34.61
C LEU A 13 40.56 18.77 -33.81
N THR A 14 40.86 18.74 -32.51
CA THR A 14 40.44 17.69 -31.61
C THR A 14 38.95 17.97 -31.27
N VAL A 15 38.07 17.16 -31.82
CA VAL A 15 36.64 17.14 -31.46
C VAL A 15 36.51 16.37 -30.13
N LEU A 16 36.26 17.08 -29.04
CA LEU A 16 35.87 16.51 -27.76
C LEU A 16 34.40 16.07 -27.88
N LEU A 17 34.17 14.77 -28.01
CA LEU A 17 32.84 14.17 -27.82
C LEU A 17 32.52 14.19 -26.30
N LEU A 18 31.73 15.16 -25.86
CA LEU A 18 31.06 15.10 -24.56
C LEU A 18 29.99 14.01 -24.61
N SER A 19 30.35 12.85 -24.06
CA SER A 19 29.37 11.82 -23.71
C SER A 19 28.53 12.32 -22.55
N GLY A 20 27.38 12.94 -22.82
CA GLY A 20 26.38 13.25 -21.83
C GLY A 20 25.83 11.95 -21.26
N VAL A 21 26.26 11.59 -20.05
CA VAL A 21 25.56 10.61 -19.25
C VAL A 21 24.20 11.20 -18.89
N LEU A 22 23.17 10.82 -19.61
CA LEU A 22 21.80 11.01 -19.19
C LEU A 22 21.62 10.19 -17.90
N CYS A 23 21.82 10.83 -16.74
CA CYS A 23 21.24 10.35 -15.50
C CYS A 23 19.70 10.39 -15.70
N GLY A 24 19.15 9.29 -16.15
CA GLY A 24 17.72 9.04 -16.05
C GLY A 24 17.37 9.10 -14.57
N SER A 25 16.75 10.20 -14.13
CA SER A 25 16.00 10.19 -12.88
C SER A 25 15.01 9.06 -13.01
N ALA A 26 15.19 7.98 -12.24
CA ALA A 26 14.13 7.02 -12.03
C ALA A 26 12.94 7.84 -11.52
N VAL A 27 11.97 8.09 -12.39
CA VAL A 27 10.67 8.59 -11.98
C VAL A 27 10.17 7.51 -11.03
N ALA A 28 10.07 7.84 -9.75
CA ALA A 28 9.44 6.95 -8.79
C ALA A 28 8.08 6.59 -9.39
N ASP A 29 7.84 5.31 -9.60
CA ASP A 29 6.56 4.82 -10.09
C ASP A 29 5.51 5.23 -9.05
N ASP A 30 4.72 6.25 -9.38
CA ASP A 30 3.67 6.82 -8.51
C ASP A 30 2.42 5.91 -8.50
N SER A 31 2.61 4.62 -8.83
CA SER A 31 1.56 3.63 -8.77
C SER A 31 1.20 3.29 -7.34
N PHE A 32 -0.10 3.17 -7.09
CA PHE A 32 -0.62 2.70 -5.81
C PHE A 32 -0.16 1.27 -5.53
N ILE A 33 0.39 1.01 -4.34
CA ILE A 33 0.94 -0.29 -3.95
C ILE A 33 -0.18 -1.17 -3.38
N ILE A 34 -0.39 -2.34 -3.96
CA ILE A 34 -1.21 -3.41 -3.40
C ILE A 34 -0.32 -4.27 -2.53
N GLY A 35 -0.46 -4.18 -1.22
CA GLY A 35 0.33 -4.93 -0.26
C GLY A 35 -0.46 -5.98 0.51
N VAL A 36 0.25 -6.92 1.12
CA VAL A 36 -0.29 -7.90 2.07
C VAL A 36 0.69 -8.13 3.20
N ASP A 37 0.20 -8.11 4.45
CA ASP A 37 0.96 -8.50 5.62
C ASP A 37 0.97 -10.04 5.72
N THR A 38 2.17 -10.62 5.81
CA THR A 38 2.31 -12.07 5.61
C THR A 38 2.67 -12.86 6.85
N HIS A 39 3.47 -12.30 7.76
CA HIS A 39 4.05 -12.98 8.92
C HIS A 39 4.72 -14.33 8.59
N LEU A 40 5.28 -14.45 7.37
CA LEU A 40 5.89 -15.71 6.89
C LEU A 40 7.38 -15.79 7.15
N MET A 41 8.09 -14.66 7.23
CA MET A 41 9.56 -14.61 7.34
C MET A 41 10.10 -15.31 8.59
N ASN A 42 9.31 -15.32 9.65
CA ASN A 42 9.67 -15.91 10.94
C ASN A 42 9.02 -17.30 11.19
N ARG A 43 8.32 -17.85 10.20
CA ARG A 43 7.72 -19.19 10.29
C ARG A 43 8.70 -20.26 9.81
N ASN A 44 8.67 -21.44 10.42
CA ASN A 44 9.48 -22.60 10.02
C ASN A 44 8.88 -23.40 8.84
N THR A 45 7.98 -22.80 8.08
CA THR A 45 7.34 -23.42 6.91
C THR A 45 7.79 -22.74 5.63
N SER A 46 7.85 -23.50 4.51
CA SER A 46 8.20 -22.91 3.21
C SER A 46 7.15 -21.89 2.78
N PRO A 47 7.53 -20.64 2.47
CA PRO A 47 6.59 -19.62 2.02
C PRO A 47 6.22 -19.75 0.53
N ALA A 48 6.86 -20.65 -0.23
CA ALA A 48 6.79 -20.68 -1.71
C ALA A 48 5.35 -20.68 -2.26
N LYS A 49 4.49 -21.55 -1.72
CA LYS A 49 3.08 -21.64 -2.18
C LYS A 49 2.31 -20.35 -1.89
N ALA A 50 2.53 -19.77 -0.72
CA ALA A 50 1.88 -18.53 -0.30
C ALA A 50 2.32 -17.35 -1.18
N LEU A 51 3.63 -17.21 -1.43
CA LEU A 51 4.19 -16.15 -2.29
C LEU A 51 3.73 -16.31 -3.75
N GLN A 52 3.63 -17.56 -4.25
CA GLN A 52 3.05 -17.83 -5.57
C GLN A 52 1.59 -17.35 -5.67
N LEU A 53 0.79 -17.57 -4.61
CA LEU A 53 -0.60 -17.10 -4.58
C LEU A 53 -0.65 -15.57 -4.56
N LEU A 54 0.21 -14.89 -3.79
CA LEU A 54 0.27 -13.43 -3.76
C LEU A 54 0.63 -12.84 -5.13
N GLN A 55 1.65 -13.40 -5.79
CA GLN A 55 2.00 -12.99 -7.16
C GLN A 55 0.81 -13.18 -8.13
N ALA A 56 0.13 -14.33 -8.05
CA ALA A 56 -1.03 -14.62 -8.90
C ALA A 56 -2.24 -13.72 -8.61
N ALA A 57 -2.31 -13.11 -7.41
CA ALA A 57 -3.33 -12.13 -7.04
C ALA A 57 -2.95 -10.69 -7.44
N GLY A 58 -1.76 -10.48 -8.02
CA GLY A 58 -1.30 -9.15 -8.41
C GLY A 58 -0.87 -8.28 -7.22
N VAL A 59 -0.36 -8.90 -6.16
CA VAL A 59 0.24 -8.19 -5.03
C VAL A 59 1.61 -7.65 -5.42
N ASP A 60 1.91 -6.41 -5.04
CA ASP A 60 3.19 -5.75 -5.32
C ASP A 60 4.20 -5.90 -4.19
N SER A 61 3.69 -5.89 -2.95
CA SER A 61 4.52 -5.81 -1.75
C SER A 61 4.02 -6.73 -0.65
N VAL A 62 4.97 -7.26 0.11
CA VAL A 62 4.70 -8.07 1.30
C VAL A 62 5.30 -7.38 2.52
N ARG A 63 4.58 -7.37 3.64
CA ARG A 63 5.07 -6.84 4.92
C ARG A 63 5.36 -7.98 5.88
N ASP A 64 6.47 -7.87 6.60
CA ASP A 64 6.90 -8.86 7.58
C ASP A 64 7.84 -8.25 8.62
N ASP A 65 8.13 -8.96 9.70
CA ASP A 65 8.88 -8.47 10.85
C ASP A 65 10.34 -8.91 10.85
N ALA A 66 11.26 -7.98 10.93
CA ALA A 66 12.66 -8.24 11.22
C ALA A 66 12.92 -8.05 12.73
N TYR A 67 12.75 -9.10 13.52
CA TYR A 67 12.86 -9.00 14.99
C TYR A 67 14.29 -8.68 15.45
N TRP A 68 14.46 -7.64 16.28
CA TRP A 68 15.74 -7.30 16.87
C TRP A 68 16.32 -8.47 17.68
N SER A 69 15.47 -9.17 18.44
CA SER A 69 15.93 -10.33 19.24
C SER A 69 16.45 -11.50 18.39
N SER A 70 15.96 -11.67 17.16
CA SER A 70 16.46 -12.65 16.20
C SER A 70 17.77 -12.19 15.56
N ALA A 71 17.87 -10.91 15.19
CA ALA A 71 19.09 -10.35 14.61
C ALA A 71 20.22 -10.21 15.62
N GLU A 72 19.93 -10.07 16.91
CA GLU A 72 20.90 -10.02 18.01
C GLU A 72 20.56 -11.05 19.11
N PRO A 73 20.79 -12.35 18.85
CA PRO A 73 20.45 -13.43 19.79
C PRO A 73 21.38 -13.50 21.03
N ARG A 74 22.46 -12.75 21.02
CA ARG A 74 23.35 -12.51 22.16
C ARG A 74 23.85 -11.07 22.07
N ARG A 75 23.96 -10.41 23.22
CA ARG A 75 24.36 -9.01 23.29
C ARG A 75 25.66 -8.74 22.50
N GLY A 76 25.58 -7.82 21.52
CA GLY A 76 26.68 -7.43 20.65
C GLY A 76 27.01 -8.42 19.51
N LEU A 77 26.27 -9.55 19.41
CA LEU A 77 26.49 -10.55 18.35
C LEU A 77 25.33 -10.51 17.34
N MET A 78 25.53 -9.77 16.25
CA MET A 78 24.56 -9.63 15.17
C MET A 78 24.66 -10.75 14.14
N LYS A 79 23.52 -11.22 13.65
CA LYS A 79 23.43 -12.17 12.52
C LYS A 79 22.16 -11.92 11.71
N ILE A 80 22.13 -12.39 10.46
CA ILE A 80 20.88 -12.55 9.69
C ILE A 80 20.45 -14.00 9.79
N GLU A 81 19.20 -14.23 10.13
CA GLU A 81 18.63 -15.57 10.19
C GLU A 81 18.57 -16.19 8.78
N PRO A 82 18.98 -17.44 8.59
CA PRO A 82 18.89 -18.10 7.29
C PRO A 82 17.46 -18.13 6.73
N ALA A 83 16.45 -18.21 7.60
CA ALA A 83 15.04 -18.16 7.21
C ALA A 83 14.70 -16.82 6.52
N TRP A 84 15.25 -15.69 7.01
CA TRP A 84 15.04 -14.37 6.40
C TRP A 84 15.65 -14.30 5.00
N GLN A 85 16.89 -14.79 4.83
CA GLN A 85 17.54 -14.83 3.51
C GLN A 85 16.74 -15.68 2.51
N SER A 86 16.27 -16.86 2.95
CA SER A 86 15.44 -17.74 2.13
C SER A 86 14.12 -17.09 1.75
N TYR A 87 13.44 -16.44 2.70
CA TYR A 87 12.20 -15.72 2.44
C TYR A 87 12.40 -14.59 1.43
N LEU A 88 13.39 -13.73 1.64
CA LEU A 88 13.68 -12.59 0.77
C LEU A 88 14.12 -13.02 -0.63
N SER A 89 14.88 -14.11 -0.77
CA SER A 89 15.17 -14.68 -2.09
C SER A 89 13.90 -15.09 -2.83
N GLN A 90 12.98 -15.73 -2.14
CA GLN A 90 11.71 -16.17 -2.74
C GLN A 90 10.79 -14.99 -3.05
N THR A 91 10.76 -13.92 -2.26
CA THR A 91 10.01 -12.69 -2.63
C THR A 91 10.54 -12.08 -3.92
N GLN A 92 11.85 -12.05 -4.12
CA GLN A 92 12.48 -11.58 -5.37
C GLN A 92 12.10 -12.46 -6.57
N GLU A 93 12.12 -13.80 -6.42
CA GLU A 93 11.70 -14.74 -7.47
C GLU A 93 10.25 -14.49 -7.91
N HIS A 94 9.38 -14.11 -6.97
CA HIS A 94 7.97 -13.78 -7.22
C HIS A 94 7.72 -12.30 -7.54
N ARG A 95 8.78 -11.46 -7.63
CA ARG A 95 8.69 -10.01 -7.87
C ARG A 95 7.84 -9.25 -6.85
N LEU A 96 7.87 -9.72 -5.61
CA LEU A 96 7.22 -9.08 -4.49
C LEU A 96 8.23 -8.18 -3.77
N ARG A 97 7.87 -6.94 -3.49
CA ARG A 97 8.73 -5.95 -2.83
C ARG A 97 8.57 -6.05 -1.31
N PRO A 98 9.61 -6.44 -0.55
CA PRO A 98 9.48 -6.54 0.88
C PRO A 98 9.40 -5.16 1.56
N LEU A 99 8.48 -5.04 2.52
CA LEU A 99 8.45 -4.03 3.56
C LEU A 99 8.79 -4.73 4.88
N LEU A 100 9.90 -4.36 5.52
CA LEU A 100 10.29 -4.96 6.79
C LEU A 100 10.11 -3.99 7.96
N VAL A 101 9.35 -4.43 8.95
CA VAL A 101 9.23 -3.75 10.24
C VAL A 101 10.49 -3.99 11.04
N LEU A 102 11.20 -2.92 11.38
CA LEU A 102 12.36 -2.94 12.27
C LEU A 102 11.89 -2.88 13.73
N GLY A 103 11.59 -3.98 14.30
CA GLY A 103 11.01 -4.16 15.64
C GLY A 103 11.45 -5.47 16.25
N TYR A 104 11.09 -5.85 17.36
CA TYR A 104 10.58 -5.14 18.48
C TYR A 104 11.70 -4.92 19.51
N GLY A 105 11.46 -5.03 20.81
CA GLY A 105 12.51 -4.98 21.82
C GLY A 105 13.44 -6.20 21.80
N ASN A 106 14.53 -6.14 22.58
CA ASN A 106 15.46 -7.25 22.74
C ASN A 106 15.66 -7.52 24.25
N PRO A 107 15.69 -8.80 24.70
CA PRO A 107 15.76 -9.14 26.14
C PRO A 107 17.01 -8.59 26.82
N PHE A 108 18.11 -8.38 26.07
CA PHE A 108 19.37 -7.84 26.61
C PHE A 108 19.34 -6.34 26.87
N TYR A 109 18.28 -5.65 26.44
CA TYR A 109 18.10 -4.20 26.55
C TYR A 109 16.73 -3.90 27.16
N ASP A 110 16.71 -3.57 28.43
CA ASP A 110 15.49 -3.27 29.19
C ASP A 110 14.36 -4.33 29.08
N ASN A 111 14.73 -5.61 28.92
CA ASN A 111 13.78 -6.73 28.86
C ASN A 111 12.63 -6.50 27.85
N TYR A 112 12.96 -6.34 26.58
CA TYR A 112 12.04 -6.09 25.47
C TYR A 112 11.31 -4.72 25.50
N ALA A 113 11.60 -3.83 26.46
CA ALA A 113 10.97 -2.53 26.49
C ALA A 113 11.30 -1.69 25.24
N LYS A 114 10.44 -0.74 24.93
CA LYS A 114 10.68 0.25 23.87
C LYS A 114 11.98 1.01 24.12
N PRO A 115 12.85 1.24 23.10
CA PRO A 115 14.16 1.85 23.26
C PRO A 115 14.10 3.36 23.54
N ARG A 116 13.58 3.73 24.71
CA ARG A 116 13.44 5.11 25.17
C ARG A 116 14.71 5.71 25.77
N LYS A 117 15.54 4.86 26.40
CA LYS A 117 16.81 5.28 27.02
C LYS A 117 17.92 5.48 25.98
N PRO A 118 18.79 6.48 26.09
CA PRO A 118 19.83 6.76 25.07
C PRO A 118 20.69 5.56 24.70
N LEU A 119 21.16 4.78 25.68
CA LEU A 119 21.98 3.59 25.44
C LEU A 119 21.19 2.48 24.69
N VAL A 120 19.91 2.33 24.99
CA VAL A 120 19.06 1.32 24.31
C VAL A 120 18.72 1.78 22.89
N ARG A 121 18.51 3.09 22.66
CA ARG A 121 18.34 3.66 21.31
C ARG A 121 19.59 3.47 20.44
N ASP A 122 20.79 3.67 21.02
CA ASP A 122 22.04 3.43 20.27
C ASP A 122 22.19 1.95 19.91
N ALA A 123 21.89 1.05 20.83
CA ALA A 123 21.89 -0.39 20.55
C ALA A 123 20.86 -0.78 19.47
N TYR A 124 19.66 -0.23 19.54
CA TYR A 124 18.64 -0.36 18.47
C TYR A 124 19.14 0.19 17.14
N GLY A 125 19.79 1.36 17.14
CA GLY A 125 20.42 1.95 15.97
C GLY A 125 21.50 1.04 15.34
N ASN A 126 22.28 0.33 16.16
CA ASN A 126 23.28 -0.64 15.69
C ASN A 126 22.61 -1.84 15.01
N TYR A 127 21.50 -2.36 15.60
CA TYR A 127 20.66 -3.39 14.96
C TYR A 127 20.10 -2.90 13.62
N VAL A 128 19.48 -1.72 13.58
CA VAL A 128 18.96 -1.10 12.33
C VAL A 128 20.06 -1.01 11.28
N SER A 129 21.22 -0.45 11.64
CA SER A 129 22.36 -0.32 10.73
C SER A 129 22.85 -1.67 10.20
N PHE A 130 22.88 -2.70 11.04
CA PHE A 130 23.28 -4.04 10.63
C PHE A 130 22.29 -4.65 9.64
N VAL A 131 21.02 -4.74 10.02
CA VAL A 131 19.98 -5.37 9.19
C VAL A 131 19.86 -4.68 7.83
N THR A 132 19.77 -3.35 7.81
CA THR A 132 19.56 -2.60 6.57
C THR A 132 20.78 -2.63 5.62
N ARG A 133 21.99 -2.82 6.14
CA ARG A 133 23.17 -3.08 5.29
C ARG A 133 23.18 -4.50 4.73
N GLN A 134 22.87 -5.49 5.56
CA GLN A 134 22.93 -6.89 5.13
C GLN A 134 21.84 -7.23 4.12
N LEU A 135 20.68 -6.57 4.20
CA LEU A 135 19.51 -6.84 3.37
C LEU A 135 19.26 -5.77 2.29
N ALA A 136 20.21 -4.87 2.06
CA ALA A 136 20.09 -3.72 1.17
C ALA A 136 19.69 -4.06 -0.28
N ASP A 137 20.07 -5.23 -0.77
CA ASP A 137 19.78 -5.67 -2.14
C ASP A 137 18.42 -6.38 -2.28
N SER A 138 17.74 -6.63 -1.15
CA SER A 138 16.53 -7.45 -1.12
C SER A 138 15.31 -6.74 -0.54
N VAL A 139 15.47 -5.54 0.01
CA VAL A 139 14.40 -4.84 0.72
C VAL A 139 14.26 -3.40 0.21
N ASP A 140 13.05 -3.04 -0.20
CA ASP A 140 12.73 -1.71 -0.73
C ASP A 140 12.22 -0.75 0.35
N PHE A 141 11.52 -1.27 1.36
CA PHE A 141 10.84 -0.49 2.40
C PHE A 141 11.25 -0.95 3.79
N TYR A 142 11.49 0.01 4.66
CA TYR A 142 11.66 -0.23 6.09
C TYR A 142 10.66 0.60 6.88
N GLU A 143 9.96 -0.04 7.81
CA GLU A 143 9.07 0.60 8.78
C GLU A 143 9.71 0.58 10.16
N ILE A 144 9.79 1.74 10.82
CA ILE A 144 10.48 1.85 12.09
C ILE A 144 9.48 1.61 13.22
N TRP A 145 9.63 0.46 13.89
CA TRP A 145 8.77 -0.02 14.96
C TRP A 145 7.33 -0.31 14.50
N ASN A 146 6.54 -0.89 15.40
CA ASN A 146 5.11 -1.21 15.20
C ASN A 146 4.28 -0.68 16.35
N GLU A 147 3.21 0.08 16.07
CA GLU A 147 2.19 0.53 17.01
C GLU A 147 2.76 1.06 18.33
N TRP A 148 3.68 2.02 18.22
CA TRP A 148 4.30 2.64 19.38
C TRP A 148 3.28 3.26 20.31
N ASP A 149 2.23 3.88 19.74
CA ASP A 149 1.16 4.59 20.43
C ASP A 149 0.26 3.68 21.31
N LYS A 150 0.27 2.37 21.09
CA LYS A 150 -0.65 1.41 21.74
C LYS A 150 -0.56 1.43 23.28
N GLU A 151 0.60 1.77 23.86
CA GLU A 151 0.78 1.87 25.30
C GLU A 151 0.31 3.20 25.89
N ASN A 152 0.58 4.32 25.20
CA ASN A 152 0.23 5.65 25.70
C ASN A 152 0.05 6.68 24.57
N PRO A 153 -1.09 6.66 23.87
CA PRO A 153 -1.32 7.53 22.72
C PRO A 153 -1.47 9.00 23.04
N VAL A 154 -1.76 9.37 24.30
CA VAL A 154 -2.04 10.77 24.70
C VAL A 154 -0.82 11.52 25.22
N ASP A 155 0.23 10.82 25.62
CA ASP A 155 1.42 11.41 26.24
C ASP A 155 2.33 12.06 25.17
N PRO A 156 2.56 13.39 25.22
CA PRO A 156 3.45 14.06 24.28
C PRO A 156 4.90 13.59 24.37
N ASP A 157 5.39 13.25 25.55
CA ASP A 157 6.76 12.77 25.73
C ASP A 157 6.93 11.38 25.11
N PHE A 158 5.87 10.57 25.09
CA PHE A 158 5.88 9.27 24.45
C PHE A 158 6.00 9.38 22.92
N ALA A 159 5.28 10.33 22.31
CA ALA A 159 5.42 10.66 20.90
C ALA A 159 6.80 11.22 20.57
N LYS A 160 7.35 12.08 21.42
CA LYS A 160 8.70 12.64 21.29
C LYS A 160 9.79 11.55 21.36
N ASP A 161 9.66 10.60 22.29
CA ASP A 161 10.62 9.49 22.41
C ASP A 161 10.64 8.64 21.11
N TYR A 162 9.46 8.40 20.53
CA TYR A 162 9.37 7.72 19.24
C TYR A 162 10.01 8.54 18.11
N ALA A 163 9.73 9.84 18.04
CA ALA A 163 10.33 10.70 17.03
C ALA A 163 11.87 10.71 17.10
N VAL A 164 12.45 10.70 18.33
CA VAL A 164 13.90 10.60 18.53
C VAL A 164 14.44 9.23 18.10
N LEU A 165 13.71 8.14 18.36
CA LEU A 165 14.08 6.81 17.86
C LEU A 165 14.11 6.78 16.34
N VAL A 166 13.06 7.33 15.70
CA VAL A 166 12.94 7.38 14.23
C VAL A 166 14.07 8.21 13.61
N GLN A 167 14.43 9.36 14.19
CA GLN A 167 15.53 10.17 13.70
C GLN A 167 16.86 9.39 13.70
N GLU A 168 17.15 8.66 14.77
CA GLU A 168 18.37 7.83 14.84
C GLU A 168 18.31 6.66 13.85
N ALA A 169 17.20 5.94 13.75
CA ALA A 169 17.03 4.83 12.82
C ALA A 169 17.15 5.30 11.35
N ALA A 170 16.46 6.37 10.99
CA ALA A 170 16.49 6.94 9.64
C ALA A 170 17.92 7.38 9.26
N ARG A 171 18.63 8.04 10.17
CA ARG A 171 20.05 8.42 9.99
C ARG A 171 20.92 7.20 9.70
N ARG A 172 20.72 6.08 10.41
CA ARG A 172 21.45 4.82 10.21
C ARG A 172 21.11 4.18 8.86
N ILE A 173 19.84 4.18 8.45
CA ILE A 173 19.40 3.63 7.17
C ILE A 173 19.97 4.45 6.01
N ARG A 174 19.87 5.78 6.06
CA ARG A 174 20.38 6.69 5.00
C ARG A 174 21.91 6.59 4.83
N ALA A 175 22.65 6.21 5.88
CA ALA A 175 24.09 5.99 5.79
C ALA A 175 24.50 4.84 4.85
N ASN A 176 23.57 3.97 4.46
CA ASN A 176 23.80 2.90 3.49
C ASN A 176 23.92 3.41 2.04
N GLN A 177 23.58 4.68 1.77
CA GLN A 177 23.63 5.33 0.45
C GLN A 177 22.84 4.59 -0.65
N ARG A 178 21.82 3.84 -0.26
CA ARG A 178 20.90 3.16 -1.18
C ARG A 178 19.52 3.81 -1.15
N PRO A 179 18.80 3.84 -2.28
CA PRO A 179 17.44 4.37 -2.32
C PRO A 179 16.49 3.36 -1.64
N MET A 180 16.19 3.59 -0.38
CA MET A 180 15.24 2.83 0.42
C MET A 180 14.14 3.77 0.90
N VAL A 181 12.90 3.31 0.88
CA VAL A 181 11.76 4.03 1.44
C VAL A 181 11.71 3.77 2.94
N ILE A 182 11.71 4.82 3.73
CA ILE A 182 11.63 4.75 5.20
C ILE A 182 10.24 5.22 5.62
N LEU A 183 9.52 4.34 6.29
CA LEU A 183 8.22 4.62 6.88
C LEU A 183 8.33 4.67 8.39
N ALA A 184 7.50 5.49 9.01
CA ALA A 184 7.36 5.52 10.46
C ALA A 184 5.95 5.94 10.84
N GLY A 185 5.54 5.51 12.02
CA GLY A 185 4.20 5.73 12.55
C GLY A 185 3.60 4.41 12.98
N ALA A 186 3.15 3.60 12.02
CA ALA A 186 2.32 2.42 12.31
C ALA A 186 1.24 2.78 13.35
N VAL A 187 0.64 3.99 13.18
CA VAL A 187 -0.23 4.58 14.19
C VAL A 187 -1.58 3.90 14.17
N THR A 188 -2.02 3.43 15.34
CA THR A 188 -3.34 2.79 15.49
C THR A 188 -4.49 3.77 15.28
N SER A 189 -5.71 3.26 15.03
CA SER A 189 -6.92 4.07 14.97
C SER A 189 -7.12 4.91 16.23
N GLN A 190 -6.81 4.34 17.40
CA GLN A 190 -6.89 5.07 18.67
C GLN A 190 -5.84 6.18 18.73
N GLY A 191 -4.61 5.92 18.27
CA GLY A 191 -3.57 6.93 18.21
C GLY A 191 -3.91 8.09 17.27
N MET A 192 -4.53 7.80 16.13
CA MET A 192 -5.04 8.82 15.21
C MET A 192 -6.12 9.69 15.88
N ASP A 193 -7.14 9.08 16.48
CA ASP A 193 -8.23 9.79 17.15
C ASP A 193 -7.75 10.65 18.35
N LEU A 194 -6.66 10.25 19.01
CA LEU A 194 -6.09 10.94 20.17
C LEU A 194 -4.92 11.87 19.79
N GLY A 195 -4.70 12.13 18.51
CA GLY A 195 -3.73 13.09 17.98
C GLY A 195 -2.26 12.65 18.13
N PHE A 196 -1.98 11.35 18.23
CA PHE A 196 -0.59 10.86 18.26
C PHE A 196 0.09 11.11 16.90
N ALA A 197 -0.62 10.82 15.79
CA ALA A 197 -0.13 11.10 14.44
C ALA A 197 0.17 12.60 14.22
N ASP A 198 -0.69 13.49 14.74
CA ASP A 198 -0.48 14.95 14.68
C ASP A 198 0.83 15.36 15.36
N ARG A 199 1.07 14.85 16.59
CA ARG A 199 2.30 15.13 17.34
C ARG A 199 3.56 14.63 16.62
N LEU A 200 3.48 13.50 15.90
CA LEU A 200 4.59 13.02 15.10
C LEU A 200 4.89 13.97 13.93
N VAL A 201 3.88 14.44 13.22
CA VAL A 201 4.05 15.40 12.13
C VAL A 201 4.59 16.74 12.64
N GLU A 202 4.03 17.25 13.75
CA GLU A 202 4.48 18.49 14.41
C GLU A 202 5.94 18.40 14.88
N SER A 203 6.40 17.21 15.29
CA SER A 203 7.80 16.99 15.69
C SER A 203 8.81 17.06 14.53
N GLY A 204 8.32 17.16 13.31
CA GLY A 204 9.16 17.16 12.11
C GLY A 204 9.57 15.77 11.64
N LEU A 205 8.84 14.71 12.00
CA LEU A 205 9.10 13.33 11.58
C LEU A 205 9.30 13.22 10.06
N LEU A 206 8.47 13.91 9.27
CA LEU A 206 8.50 13.88 7.80
C LEU A 206 9.77 14.48 7.18
N ASN A 207 10.64 15.14 7.97
CA ASN A 207 11.94 15.60 7.47
C ASN A 207 12.97 14.46 7.34
N VAL A 208 12.72 13.30 7.94
CA VAL A 208 13.67 12.19 8.00
C VAL A 208 13.12 10.89 7.41
N VAL A 209 11.80 10.79 7.20
CA VAL A 209 11.13 9.63 6.58
C VAL A 209 10.41 10.01 5.30
N ASP A 210 10.07 9.03 4.47
CA ASP A 210 9.42 9.22 3.16
C ASP A 210 7.89 9.20 3.26
N GLY A 211 7.34 8.72 4.38
CA GLY A 211 5.91 8.69 4.63
C GLY A 211 5.53 8.28 6.04
N LEU A 212 4.30 8.63 6.39
CA LEU A 212 3.68 8.23 7.65
C LEU A 212 2.89 6.94 7.42
N SER A 213 3.15 5.92 8.24
CA SER A 213 2.38 4.67 8.20
C SER A 213 1.26 4.67 9.24
N LEU A 214 0.13 4.08 8.86
CA LEU A 214 -1.10 4.05 9.65
C LEU A 214 -1.70 2.64 9.65
N HIS A 215 -2.31 2.26 10.78
CA HIS A 215 -3.09 1.04 10.98
C HIS A 215 -4.55 1.39 11.29
N PRO A 216 -5.34 1.78 10.27
CA PRO A 216 -6.65 2.37 10.46
C PRO A 216 -7.77 1.32 10.62
N TYR A 217 -7.62 0.36 11.52
CA TYR A 217 -8.65 -0.64 11.81
C TYR A 217 -9.89 -0.02 12.45
N VAL A 218 -11.07 -0.36 11.93
CA VAL A 218 -12.34 0.15 12.43
C VAL A 218 -13.43 -0.92 12.57
N HIS A 219 -13.12 -2.17 12.27
CA HIS A 219 -14.08 -3.28 12.22
C HIS A 219 -14.86 -3.52 13.53
N CYS A 220 -14.28 -3.19 14.67
CA CYS A 220 -14.90 -3.39 16.01
C CYS A 220 -15.40 -2.09 16.64
N ARG A 221 -15.45 -1.00 15.91
CA ARG A 221 -15.93 0.28 16.45
C ARG A 221 -17.45 0.30 16.52
N SER A 222 -17.96 0.85 17.60
CA SER A 222 -19.39 1.04 17.82
C SER A 222 -19.95 2.26 17.09
N ASP A 223 -19.07 3.08 16.51
CA ASP A 223 -19.44 4.24 15.71
C ASP A 223 -19.66 3.87 14.22
N GLU A 224 -20.07 4.84 13.42
CA GLU A 224 -20.43 4.64 12.02
C GLU A 224 -19.25 4.25 11.11
N ARG A 225 -18.01 4.25 11.59
CA ARG A 225 -16.80 3.99 10.79
C ARG A 225 -16.61 2.54 10.35
N ASN A 226 -17.46 1.63 10.76
CA ASN A 226 -17.37 0.19 10.50
C ASN A 226 -17.76 -0.25 9.07
N THR A 227 -17.73 0.68 8.12
CA THR A 227 -17.88 0.41 6.68
C THR A 227 -16.76 1.07 5.88
N PRO A 228 -16.40 0.55 4.69
CA PRO A 228 -15.35 1.14 3.87
C PRO A 228 -15.58 2.62 3.54
N GLU A 229 -16.82 3.02 3.33
CA GLU A 229 -17.20 4.38 2.96
C GLU A 229 -17.00 5.36 4.13
N ASN A 230 -17.44 4.99 5.31
CA ASN A 230 -17.26 5.81 6.50
C ASN A 230 -15.81 5.81 6.99
N TRP A 231 -15.12 4.69 6.80
CA TRP A 231 -13.68 4.56 7.04
C TRP A 231 -12.87 5.55 6.19
N ILE A 232 -13.10 5.58 4.87
CA ILE A 232 -12.35 6.51 4.00
C ILE A 232 -12.73 7.98 4.28
N ALA A 233 -13.99 8.26 4.62
CA ALA A 233 -14.41 9.60 5.03
C ALA A 233 -13.70 10.07 6.31
N TRP A 234 -13.50 9.17 7.27
CA TRP A 234 -12.69 9.43 8.46
C TRP A 234 -11.22 9.65 8.11
N LEU A 235 -10.62 8.82 7.26
CA LEU A 235 -9.23 9.00 6.82
C LEU A 235 -9.00 10.30 6.07
N ARG A 236 -9.97 10.77 5.28
CA ARG A 236 -9.91 12.08 4.63
C ARG A 236 -9.77 13.21 5.67
N ARG A 237 -10.55 13.16 6.77
CA ARG A 237 -10.43 14.14 7.87
C ARG A 237 -9.06 14.05 8.54
N ILE A 238 -8.61 12.85 8.91
CA ILE A 238 -7.25 12.66 9.46
C ILE A 238 -6.19 13.23 8.51
N SER A 239 -6.29 12.98 7.21
CA SER A 239 -5.34 13.49 6.22
C SER A 239 -5.34 15.01 6.12
N GLU A 240 -6.47 15.68 6.21
CA GLU A 240 -6.55 17.16 6.24
C GLU A 240 -5.99 17.71 7.56
N ASP A 241 -6.32 17.10 8.70
CA ASP A 241 -5.75 17.49 9.99
C ASP A 241 -4.21 17.39 9.99
N LEU A 242 -3.67 16.27 9.48
CA LEU A 242 -2.22 16.07 9.33
C LEU A 242 -1.57 17.10 8.39
N LYS A 243 -2.23 17.45 7.29
CA LYS A 243 -1.75 18.47 6.35
C LYS A 243 -1.64 19.82 7.06
N ASP A 244 -2.63 20.19 7.87
CA ASP A 244 -2.63 21.44 8.62
C ASP A 244 -1.51 21.51 9.67
N LYS A 245 -1.01 20.34 10.12
CA LYS A 245 0.16 20.23 11.01
C LYS A 245 1.50 20.38 10.28
N THR A 246 1.53 20.23 8.95
CA THR A 246 2.75 20.47 8.18
C THR A 246 3.00 21.98 8.02
N LYS A 247 4.26 22.40 8.14
CA LYS A 247 4.65 23.80 7.93
C LYS A 247 4.43 24.27 6.49
N SER A 248 4.46 23.35 5.54
CA SER A 248 4.32 23.61 4.10
C SER A 248 2.89 23.48 3.60
N GLN A 249 1.94 23.12 4.44
CA GLN A 249 0.55 22.83 4.05
C GLN A 249 0.44 21.80 2.92
N THR A 250 1.41 20.88 2.83
CA THR A 250 1.42 19.81 1.83
C THR A 250 0.75 18.55 2.38
N ALA A 251 0.08 17.81 1.50
CA ALA A 251 -0.49 16.53 1.87
C ALA A 251 0.62 15.55 2.34
N VAL A 252 0.40 14.91 3.47
CA VAL A 252 1.33 13.93 4.04
C VAL A 252 1.25 12.64 3.22
N PRO A 253 2.38 12.09 2.73
CA PRO A 253 2.37 10.76 2.12
C PRO A 253 1.98 9.71 3.15
N LEU A 254 0.88 9.00 2.91
CA LEU A 254 0.32 7.99 3.80
C LEU A 254 0.54 6.59 3.23
N TYR A 255 0.89 5.66 4.10
CA TYR A 255 1.00 4.24 3.82
C TYR A 255 0.14 3.49 4.83
N LEU A 256 -0.89 2.79 4.35
CA LEU A 256 -1.76 1.99 5.21
C LEU A 256 -1.12 0.60 5.35
N THR A 257 -0.13 0.49 6.24
CA THR A 257 0.73 -0.69 6.35
C THR A 257 0.07 -1.88 7.03
N GLU A 258 -1.05 -1.65 7.71
CA GLU A 258 -2.00 -2.68 8.11
C GLU A 258 -3.43 -2.15 7.98
N MET A 259 -4.27 -2.87 7.26
CA MET A 259 -5.70 -2.66 7.19
C MET A 259 -6.41 -3.95 6.78
N GLY A 260 -7.54 -4.25 7.39
CA GLY A 260 -8.32 -5.42 7.04
C GLY A 260 -9.71 -5.41 7.66
N TRP A 261 -10.53 -6.32 7.18
CA TRP A 261 -11.86 -6.63 7.68
C TRP A 261 -11.93 -8.14 7.95
N PRO A 262 -12.34 -8.58 9.14
CA PRO A 262 -12.40 -10.00 9.45
C PRO A 262 -13.66 -10.67 8.86
N SER A 263 -13.59 -11.97 8.66
CA SER A 263 -14.72 -12.80 8.24
C SER A 263 -15.16 -13.75 9.37
N ASN A 264 -15.20 -13.25 10.60
CA ASN A 264 -15.59 -14.04 11.76
C ASN A 264 -17.09 -14.06 11.96
N GLU A 265 -17.58 -15.15 12.55
CA GLU A 265 -18.93 -15.26 13.07
C GLU A 265 -19.04 -14.49 14.40
N GLY A 266 -20.13 -13.74 14.61
CA GLY A 266 -20.37 -13.06 15.87
C GLY A 266 -19.94 -11.58 15.88
N ARG A 267 -19.45 -11.10 17.03
CA ARG A 267 -19.19 -9.68 17.23
C ARG A 267 -18.11 -9.15 16.28
N CYS A 268 -18.34 -7.99 15.70
CA CYS A 268 -17.40 -7.25 14.81
C CYS A 268 -17.13 -7.94 13.48
N GLY A 269 -17.79 -9.03 13.18
CA GLY A 269 -17.53 -9.82 11.99
C GLY A 269 -18.54 -9.62 10.89
N GLY A 270 -18.25 -10.26 9.78
CA GLY A 270 -19.10 -10.47 8.65
C GLY A 270 -18.77 -11.81 8.01
N ASP A 271 -19.61 -12.30 7.11
CA ASP A 271 -19.26 -13.48 6.33
C ASP A 271 -18.11 -13.22 5.33
N GLU A 272 -17.59 -14.27 4.70
CA GLU A 272 -16.55 -14.12 3.68
C GLU A 272 -16.99 -13.23 2.51
N LYS A 273 -18.28 -13.20 2.20
CA LYS A 273 -18.83 -12.34 1.15
C LYS A 273 -18.70 -10.87 1.54
N THR A 274 -19.04 -10.54 2.78
CA THR A 274 -18.88 -9.18 3.33
C THR A 274 -17.41 -8.76 3.35
N GLN A 275 -16.51 -9.64 3.83
CA GLN A 275 -15.07 -9.41 3.81
C GLN A 275 -14.58 -9.07 2.39
N ALA A 276 -14.99 -9.86 1.40
CA ALA A 276 -14.62 -9.68 0.00
C ALA A 276 -15.14 -8.37 -0.61
N ALA A 277 -16.41 -8.01 -0.32
CA ALA A 277 -16.98 -6.73 -0.77
C ALA A 277 -16.25 -5.55 -0.12
N PHE A 278 -15.99 -5.63 1.18
CA PHE A 278 -15.28 -4.58 1.92
C PHE A 278 -13.84 -4.41 1.46
N LEU A 279 -13.15 -5.53 1.15
CA LEU A 279 -11.82 -5.49 0.54
C LEU A 279 -11.84 -4.70 -0.77
N ALA A 280 -12.71 -5.05 -1.71
CA ALA A 280 -12.79 -4.38 -3.00
C ALA A 280 -13.07 -2.88 -2.86
N ARG A 281 -14.05 -2.54 -2.04
CA ARG A 281 -14.44 -1.14 -1.80
C ARG A 281 -13.32 -0.37 -1.12
N SER A 282 -12.62 -0.95 -0.14
CA SER A 282 -11.49 -0.30 0.56
C SER A 282 -10.35 0.02 -0.39
N PHE A 283 -9.95 -0.90 -1.28
CA PHE A 283 -8.89 -0.66 -2.25
C PHE A 283 -9.27 0.45 -3.24
N PHE A 284 -10.47 0.43 -3.80
CA PHE A 284 -10.91 1.50 -4.71
C PHE A 284 -11.05 2.86 -4.00
N LEU A 285 -11.54 2.88 -2.76
CA LEU A 285 -11.66 4.11 -1.97
C LEU A 285 -10.30 4.66 -1.56
N ALA A 286 -9.34 3.82 -1.19
CA ALA A 286 -7.97 4.25 -0.89
C ALA A 286 -7.34 4.99 -2.08
N GLN A 287 -7.57 4.52 -3.32
CA GLN A 287 -7.10 5.20 -4.53
C GLN A 287 -7.76 6.57 -4.77
N THR A 288 -8.88 6.89 -4.11
CA THR A 288 -9.48 8.23 -4.21
C THR A 288 -8.69 9.30 -3.45
N MET A 289 -7.72 8.91 -2.64
CA MET A 289 -6.83 9.79 -1.91
C MET A 289 -5.41 9.73 -2.50
N PRO A 290 -4.97 10.70 -3.32
CA PRO A 290 -3.69 10.62 -4.04
C PRO A 290 -2.46 10.55 -3.13
N ASN A 291 -2.60 10.98 -1.88
CA ASN A 291 -1.53 10.91 -0.89
C ASN A 291 -1.44 9.54 -0.19
N ILE A 292 -2.40 8.63 -0.34
CA ILE A 292 -2.24 7.22 0.05
C ILE A 292 -1.42 6.52 -1.04
N LYS A 293 -0.22 6.10 -0.69
CA LYS A 293 0.76 5.49 -1.61
C LYS A 293 0.60 3.98 -1.74
N GLY A 294 -0.02 3.34 -0.77
CA GLY A 294 -0.30 1.91 -0.77
C GLY A 294 -1.11 1.46 0.42
N MET A 295 -1.68 0.28 0.30
CA MET A 295 -2.44 -0.37 1.37
C MET A 295 -2.05 -1.85 1.44
N TRP A 296 -1.62 -2.29 2.62
CA TRP A 296 -1.30 -3.69 2.94
C TRP A 296 -2.47 -4.30 3.69
N TRP A 297 -3.07 -5.31 3.06
CA TRP A 297 -4.12 -6.08 3.71
C TRP A 297 -3.54 -6.94 4.82
N ASN A 298 -4.07 -6.83 6.01
CA ASN A 298 -3.72 -7.68 7.12
C ASN A 298 -4.81 -8.75 7.28
N GLY A 299 -4.55 -10.05 7.11
CA GLY A 299 -3.26 -10.70 6.89
C GLY A 299 -3.39 -11.68 5.72
N LEU A 300 -2.31 -12.37 5.40
CA LEU A 300 -2.35 -13.40 4.36
C LEU A 300 -3.14 -14.61 4.80
N LEU A 301 -2.83 -15.18 5.96
CA LEU A 301 -3.45 -16.37 6.52
C LEU A 301 -4.35 -16.00 7.70
N ASN A 302 -5.41 -16.78 7.90
CA ASN A 302 -6.10 -16.78 9.18
C ASN A 302 -5.12 -17.20 10.30
N ASP A 303 -5.13 -16.50 11.43
CA ASP A 303 -4.17 -16.73 12.53
C ASP A 303 -4.58 -17.84 13.50
N GLY A 304 -5.82 -18.33 13.40
CA GLY A 304 -6.30 -19.41 14.25
C GLY A 304 -7.56 -20.08 13.73
N PRO A 305 -8.01 -21.15 14.40
CA PRO A 305 -9.19 -21.92 14.01
C PRO A 305 -10.52 -21.40 14.59
N ASP A 306 -10.48 -20.39 15.48
CA ASP A 306 -11.69 -19.87 16.13
C ASP A 306 -12.43 -18.92 15.17
N SER A 307 -13.53 -19.44 14.58
CA SER A 307 -14.34 -18.67 13.65
C SER A 307 -15.07 -17.47 14.29
N THR A 308 -15.08 -17.37 15.63
CA THR A 308 -15.76 -16.28 16.34
C THR A 308 -14.82 -15.15 16.75
N ASP A 309 -13.50 -15.39 16.74
CA ASP A 309 -12.49 -14.40 17.08
C ASP A 309 -12.12 -13.55 15.84
N PRO A 310 -12.40 -12.23 15.81
CA PRO A 310 -12.05 -11.40 14.69
C PRO A 310 -10.55 -11.41 14.37
N GLU A 311 -9.69 -11.44 15.39
CA GLU A 311 -8.23 -11.40 15.21
C GLU A 311 -7.70 -12.64 14.46
N GLN A 312 -8.42 -13.75 14.50
CA GLN A 312 -8.05 -14.97 13.80
C GLN A 312 -8.58 -15.07 12.37
N ASN A 313 -9.39 -14.14 11.89
CA ASN A 313 -10.15 -14.29 10.65
C ASN A 313 -9.94 -13.18 9.60
N PHE A 314 -8.85 -12.42 9.69
CA PHE A 314 -8.50 -11.40 8.69
C PHE A 314 -7.95 -11.97 7.37
N GLY A 315 -7.46 -13.22 7.38
CA GLY A 315 -6.75 -13.81 6.26
C GLY A 315 -7.45 -13.72 4.91
N LEU A 316 -6.66 -13.56 3.86
CA LEU A 316 -7.08 -13.79 2.47
C LEU A 316 -7.21 -15.29 2.18
N LEU A 317 -6.49 -16.10 2.95
CA LEU A 317 -6.45 -17.55 2.90
C LEU A 317 -6.76 -18.13 4.28
N THR A 318 -7.23 -19.38 4.31
CA THR A 318 -7.31 -20.14 5.56
C THR A 318 -5.90 -20.53 6.05
N GLN A 319 -5.78 -21.08 7.26
CA GLN A 319 -4.49 -21.51 7.83
C GLN A 319 -3.74 -22.55 6.96
N ASP A 320 -4.48 -23.39 6.25
CA ASP A 320 -3.97 -24.44 5.37
C ASP A 320 -3.85 -24.02 3.89
N LEU A 321 -3.83 -22.70 3.63
CA LEU A 321 -3.74 -22.10 2.29
C LEU A 321 -5.00 -22.30 1.43
N GLY A 322 -6.14 -22.63 2.02
CA GLY A 322 -7.43 -22.59 1.34
C GLY A 322 -7.78 -21.17 0.90
N VAL A 323 -8.29 -21.05 -0.30
CA VAL A 323 -8.55 -19.73 -0.93
C VAL A 323 -9.91 -19.21 -0.46
N LYS A 324 -9.94 -18.02 0.17
CA LYS A 324 -11.17 -17.33 0.57
C LYS A 324 -11.70 -16.42 -0.54
N GLN A 325 -12.95 -15.98 -0.44
CA GLN A 325 -13.54 -15.04 -1.42
C GLN A 325 -12.77 -13.72 -1.50
N ALA A 326 -12.22 -13.23 -0.40
CA ALA A 326 -11.40 -12.01 -0.35
C ALA A 326 -10.14 -12.12 -1.26
N TYR A 327 -9.45 -13.26 -1.26
CA TYR A 327 -8.32 -13.49 -2.16
C TYR A 327 -8.74 -13.46 -3.64
N LEU A 328 -9.84 -14.14 -3.98
CA LEU A 328 -10.35 -14.19 -5.36
C LEU A 328 -10.80 -12.80 -5.83
N THR A 329 -11.37 -12.03 -4.93
CA THR A 329 -11.76 -10.64 -5.18
C THR A 329 -10.54 -9.76 -5.42
N LEU A 330 -9.50 -9.83 -4.58
CA LEU A 330 -8.25 -9.09 -4.77
C LEU A 330 -7.64 -9.42 -6.13
N LYS A 331 -7.53 -10.70 -6.46
CA LYS A 331 -7.03 -11.19 -7.76
C LYS A 331 -7.84 -10.63 -8.95
N ALA A 332 -9.15 -10.52 -8.80
CA ALA A 332 -10.03 -10.02 -9.85
C ALA A 332 -9.87 -8.51 -10.09
N ILE A 333 -9.69 -7.71 -9.03
CA ILE A 333 -9.66 -6.25 -9.12
C ILE A 333 -8.25 -5.67 -9.30
N SER A 334 -7.20 -6.39 -8.90
CA SER A 334 -5.81 -5.90 -8.95
C SER A 334 -5.38 -5.39 -10.34
N PRO A 335 -5.76 -6.00 -11.48
CA PRO A 335 -5.43 -5.44 -12.79
C PRO A 335 -6.05 -4.05 -13.02
N THR A 336 -7.25 -3.81 -12.49
CA THR A 336 -7.91 -2.51 -12.58
C THR A 336 -7.20 -1.48 -11.71
N LEU A 337 -6.86 -1.85 -10.47
CA LEU A 337 -6.14 -0.99 -9.54
C LEU A 337 -4.77 -0.57 -10.06
N HIS A 338 -4.04 -1.44 -10.75
CA HIS A 338 -2.74 -1.15 -11.34
C HIS A 338 -2.83 -0.24 -12.57
N GLN A 339 -3.81 -0.51 -13.44
CA GLN A 339 -3.82 0.10 -14.78
C GLN A 339 -4.50 1.46 -14.83
N TYR A 340 -5.45 1.73 -13.93
CA TYR A 340 -6.27 2.92 -13.99
C TYR A 340 -5.99 3.85 -12.80
N ARG A 341 -6.16 5.16 -13.03
CA ARG A 341 -5.98 6.21 -12.02
C ARG A 341 -7.30 6.92 -11.79
N TYR A 342 -7.56 7.28 -10.55
CA TYR A 342 -8.79 7.94 -10.11
C TYR A 342 -8.97 9.32 -10.79
N ASP A 343 -10.19 9.59 -11.26
CA ASP A 343 -10.61 10.87 -11.86
C ASP A 343 -11.69 11.51 -10.96
N ALA A 344 -11.25 12.37 -10.05
CA ALA A 344 -12.13 12.99 -9.06
C ALA A 344 -13.21 13.87 -9.69
N GLU A 345 -12.90 14.59 -10.77
CA GLU A 345 -13.82 15.53 -11.41
C GLU A 345 -15.06 14.83 -11.98
N LYS A 346 -14.92 13.58 -12.42
CA LYS A 346 -15.99 12.80 -13.04
C LYS A 346 -16.64 11.80 -12.10
N SER A 347 -16.09 11.65 -10.90
CA SER A 347 -16.64 10.75 -9.87
C SER A 347 -17.83 11.39 -9.15
N ARG A 348 -18.71 10.54 -8.62
CA ARG A 348 -19.87 10.96 -7.81
C ARG A 348 -20.03 10.01 -6.63
N GLU A 349 -20.22 10.60 -5.46
CA GLU A 349 -20.59 9.92 -4.22
C GLU A 349 -21.89 10.57 -3.74
N MET A 350 -23.01 9.86 -3.77
CA MET A 350 -24.33 10.43 -3.46
C MET A 350 -25.32 9.34 -3.04
N ASP A 351 -26.07 9.56 -1.98
CA ASP A 351 -27.16 8.67 -1.52
C ASP A 351 -26.72 7.20 -1.38
N SER A 352 -25.58 6.97 -0.74
CA SER A 352 -24.94 5.65 -0.60
C SER A 352 -24.51 5.00 -1.92
N GLN A 353 -24.54 5.72 -3.04
CA GLN A 353 -24.03 5.29 -4.32
C GLN A 353 -22.61 5.84 -4.54
N TYR A 354 -21.73 4.98 -4.99
CA TYR A 354 -20.35 5.30 -5.33
C TYR A 354 -20.15 5.02 -6.81
N LEU A 355 -19.93 6.08 -7.58
CA LEU A 355 -19.74 6.05 -9.02
C LEU A 355 -18.37 6.64 -9.32
N LEU A 356 -17.33 5.86 -9.04
CA LEU A 356 -15.95 6.30 -9.13
C LEU A 356 -15.44 6.13 -10.56
N ARG A 357 -14.87 7.19 -11.11
CA ARG A 357 -14.29 7.20 -12.46
C ARG A 357 -12.79 6.99 -12.37
N PHE A 358 -12.29 6.17 -13.27
CA PHE A 358 -10.86 5.93 -13.43
C PHE A 358 -10.48 6.01 -14.90
N ALA A 359 -9.23 6.41 -15.19
CA ALA A 359 -8.72 6.57 -16.54
C ALA A 359 -7.34 5.92 -16.71
N ARG A 360 -7.09 5.42 -17.93
CA ARG A 360 -5.79 4.96 -18.42
C ARG A 360 -5.59 5.54 -19.81
N GLY A 361 -4.84 6.63 -19.91
CA GLY A 361 -4.77 7.37 -21.17
C GLY A 361 -6.16 7.80 -21.66
N SER A 362 -6.59 7.30 -22.83
CA SER A 362 -7.92 7.57 -23.38
C SER A 362 -9.02 6.65 -22.82
N ASP A 363 -8.65 5.51 -22.25
CA ASP A 363 -9.59 4.53 -21.71
C ASP A 363 -10.23 5.01 -20.43
N GLN A 364 -11.53 4.87 -20.30
CA GLN A 364 -12.29 5.26 -19.11
C GLN A 364 -13.16 4.13 -18.61
N ILE A 365 -13.13 3.94 -17.30
CA ILE A 365 -14.02 3.02 -16.60
C ILE A 365 -14.76 3.75 -15.48
N MET A 366 -15.88 3.17 -15.06
CA MET A 366 -16.56 3.50 -13.83
C MET A 366 -16.55 2.27 -12.92
N VAL A 367 -16.18 2.45 -11.67
CA VAL A 367 -16.38 1.45 -10.62
C VAL A 367 -17.57 1.87 -9.80
N ALA A 368 -18.62 1.05 -9.76
CA ALA A 368 -19.92 1.42 -9.20
C ALA A 368 -20.44 0.38 -8.21
N TRP A 369 -20.90 0.87 -7.05
CA TRP A 369 -21.58 0.05 -6.03
C TRP A 369 -22.56 0.91 -5.21
N THR A 370 -23.32 0.26 -4.35
CA THR A 370 -24.10 0.93 -3.31
C THR A 370 -23.78 0.37 -1.93
N ALA A 371 -23.60 1.25 -0.94
CA ALA A 371 -23.52 0.90 0.48
C ALA A 371 -24.91 0.77 1.13
N GLY A 372 -25.98 0.99 0.37
CA GLY A 372 -27.37 0.84 0.78
C GLY A 372 -28.05 -0.32 0.06
N TYR A 373 -29.36 -0.21 -0.12
CA TYR A 373 -30.13 -1.23 -0.83
C TYR A 373 -29.74 -1.32 -2.31
N PRO A 374 -29.74 -2.54 -2.90
CA PRO A 374 -29.53 -2.74 -4.33
C PRO A 374 -30.47 -1.87 -5.17
N ARG A 375 -29.94 -1.29 -6.25
CA ARG A 375 -30.71 -0.41 -7.16
C ARG A 375 -30.10 -0.43 -8.55
N SER A 376 -30.79 0.17 -9.52
CA SER A 376 -30.25 0.37 -10.87
C SER A 376 -29.83 1.82 -11.07
N ILE A 377 -28.72 2.02 -11.76
CA ILE A 377 -28.22 3.32 -12.20
C ILE A 377 -28.24 3.39 -13.73
N LYS A 378 -28.53 4.57 -14.27
CA LYS A 378 -28.33 4.82 -15.70
C LYS A 378 -26.87 5.18 -15.93
N VAL A 379 -26.21 4.45 -16.83
CA VAL A 379 -24.85 4.71 -17.26
C VAL A 379 -24.84 5.11 -18.73
N ASP A 380 -24.19 6.23 -19.03
CA ASP A 380 -23.99 6.70 -20.40
C ASP A 380 -22.53 6.49 -20.81
N ALA A 381 -22.30 5.99 -22.03
CA ALA A 381 -20.99 5.79 -22.62
C ALA A 381 -20.90 6.46 -24.01
N SER A 382 -19.74 7.04 -24.34
CA SER A 382 -19.55 7.77 -25.61
C SER A 382 -19.37 6.87 -26.83
N SER A 383 -18.92 5.66 -26.62
CA SER A 383 -18.85 4.61 -27.64
C SER A 383 -18.78 3.25 -26.95
N VAL A 384 -19.49 2.30 -27.47
CA VAL A 384 -19.48 0.92 -26.97
C VAL A 384 -19.06 0.02 -28.11
N LEU A 385 -17.80 -0.41 -28.11
CA LEU A 385 -17.38 -1.51 -28.99
C LEU A 385 -17.92 -2.86 -28.48
N ARG A 386 -18.18 -3.00 -27.23
CA ARG A 386 -19.05 -3.87 -26.43
C ARG A 386 -18.94 -3.29 -25.02
N GLY A 387 -20.02 -2.67 -24.53
CA GLY A 387 -20.03 -2.12 -23.17
C GLY A 387 -20.04 -3.26 -22.20
N ASN A 388 -18.89 -3.55 -21.66
CA ASN A 388 -18.79 -4.62 -20.69
C ASN A 388 -19.04 -4.02 -19.32
N VAL A 389 -20.15 -4.41 -18.72
CA VAL A 389 -20.35 -4.29 -17.27
C VAL A 389 -19.84 -5.58 -16.68
N GLN A 390 -18.71 -5.51 -15.99
CA GLN A 390 -18.09 -6.65 -15.34
C GLN A 390 -18.37 -6.65 -13.85
N TYR A 391 -18.56 -7.82 -13.27
CA TYR A 391 -18.79 -8.01 -11.84
C TYR A 391 -18.11 -9.29 -11.36
N ILE A 392 -17.98 -9.42 -10.04
CA ILE A 392 -17.55 -10.66 -9.40
C ILE A 392 -18.80 -11.50 -9.12
N ASP A 393 -18.91 -12.67 -9.78
CA ASP A 393 -19.97 -13.62 -9.43
C ASP A 393 -19.61 -14.29 -8.10
N THR A 394 -20.32 -13.92 -7.05
CA THR A 394 -20.09 -14.46 -5.70
C THR A 394 -20.34 -15.96 -5.57
N ARG A 395 -21.02 -16.58 -6.55
CA ARG A 395 -21.23 -18.05 -6.61
C ARG A 395 -20.06 -18.78 -7.27
N GLU A 396 -19.33 -18.06 -8.16
CA GLU A 396 -18.17 -18.59 -8.89
C GLU A 396 -17.01 -17.57 -8.89
N PRO A 397 -16.58 -17.08 -7.71
CA PRO A 397 -15.62 -15.98 -7.60
C PRO A 397 -14.25 -16.32 -8.25
N GLN A 398 -13.94 -17.61 -8.43
CA GLN A 398 -12.74 -18.07 -9.11
C GLN A 398 -12.69 -17.66 -10.60
N LYS A 399 -13.81 -17.30 -11.22
CA LYS A 399 -13.85 -16.78 -12.59
C LYS A 399 -13.32 -15.34 -12.72
N GLY A 400 -13.10 -14.65 -11.59
CA GLY A 400 -12.70 -13.25 -11.58
C GLY A 400 -13.83 -12.33 -12.04
N LEU A 401 -13.48 -11.25 -12.76
CA LEU A 401 -14.47 -10.35 -13.35
C LEU A 401 -15.13 -11.02 -14.55
N VAL A 402 -16.45 -11.20 -14.51
CA VAL A 402 -17.26 -11.78 -15.59
C VAL A 402 -18.16 -10.72 -16.22
N ASP A 403 -18.43 -10.85 -17.52
CA ASP A 403 -19.35 -9.96 -18.23
C ASP A 403 -20.80 -10.22 -17.76
N SER A 404 -21.51 -9.16 -17.41
CA SER A 404 -22.91 -9.23 -16.97
C SER A 404 -23.91 -9.48 -18.10
N GLY A 405 -23.50 -9.31 -19.35
CA GLY A 405 -24.39 -9.41 -20.50
C GLY A 405 -25.48 -8.32 -20.58
N ILE A 406 -25.36 -7.22 -19.81
CA ILE A 406 -26.33 -6.13 -19.81
C ILE A 406 -26.38 -5.46 -21.18
N PRO A 407 -27.57 -5.36 -21.81
CA PRO A 407 -27.73 -4.74 -23.13
C PRO A 407 -27.56 -3.22 -23.06
N TRP A 408 -26.91 -2.64 -24.07
CA TRP A 408 -26.78 -1.21 -24.27
C TRP A 408 -27.66 -0.73 -25.40
N ASN A 409 -28.37 0.38 -25.18
CA ASN A 409 -29.10 1.09 -26.22
C ASN A 409 -28.19 2.19 -26.80
N CYS A 410 -27.84 2.08 -28.07
CA CYS A 410 -26.96 3.00 -28.77
C CYS A 410 -27.69 3.75 -29.87
N ASN A 411 -27.74 5.08 -29.81
CA ASN A 411 -28.27 5.97 -30.83
C ASN A 411 -27.29 7.13 -31.06
N ASP A 412 -26.98 7.44 -32.31
CA ASP A 412 -26.14 8.59 -32.73
C ASP A 412 -24.80 8.71 -31.93
N GLY A 413 -24.10 7.58 -31.75
CA GLY A 413 -22.82 7.56 -31.06
C GLY A 413 -22.90 7.75 -29.54
N ARG A 414 -24.09 7.69 -28.95
CA ARG A 414 -24.31 7.65 -27.48
C ARG A 414 -24.95 6.33 -27.10
N CYS A 415 -24.37 5.69 -26.11
CA CYS A 415 -24.89 4.43 -25.58
C CYS A 415 -25.33 4.61 -24.13
N SER A 416 -26.42 3.98 -23.73
CA SER A 416 -26.85 3.96 -22.34
C SER A 416 -27.30 2.57 -21.91
N ALA A 417 -27.13 2.24 -20.64
CA ALA A 417 -27.59 1.01 -20.01
C ALA A 417 -28.15 1.27 -18.62
N GLN A 418 -29.07 0.40 -18.19
CA GLN A 418 -29.49 0.31 -16.79
C GLN A 418 -28.65 -0.76 -16.10
N VAL A 419 -27.80 -0.36 -15.19
CA VAL A 419 -26.84 -1.24 -14.51
C VAL A 419 -27.31 -1.46 -13.07
N PRO A 420 -27.62 -2.70 -12.66
CA PRO A 420 -27.90 -3.02 -11.27
C PRO A 420 -26.60 -2.95 -10.46
N ILE A 421 -26.64 -2.23 -9.34
CA ILE A 421 -25.53 -2.13 -8.39
C ILE A 421 -25.97 -2.66 -7.02
N ASP A 422 -25.05 -3.32 -6.35
CA ASP A 422 -25.17 -3.89 -5.02
C ASP A 422 -23.90 -3.57 -4.20
N GLU A 423 -23.66 -4.31 -3.13
CA GLU A 423 -22.48 -4.15 -2.28
C GLU A 423 -21.12 -4.49 -2.95
N PHE A 424 -21.16 -5.26 -4.06
CA PHE A 424 -19.93 -5.58 -4.83
C PHE A 424 -19.72 -4.55 -5.94
N PRO A 425 -18.50 -3.97 -6.06
CA PRO A 425 -18.17 -3.06 -7.15
C PRO A 425 -18.35 -3.71 -8.52
N LYS A 426 -19.05 -3.00 -9.42
CA LYS A 426 -19.14 -3.31 -10.85
C LYS A 426 -18.08 -2.50 -11.59
N VAL A 427 -17.30 -3.11 -12.47
CA VAL A 427 -16.35 -2.41 -13.34
C VAL A 427 -17.01 -2.22 -14.71
N ILE A 428 -17.22 -0.96 -15.08
CA ILE A 428 -18.01 -0.57 -16.26
C ILE A 428 -17.10 0.16 -17.22
N THR A 429 -16.85 -0.41 -18.39
CA THR A 429 -16.09 0.24 -19.46
C THR A 429 -16.96 1.30 -20.14
N LEU A 430 -16.45 2.52 -20.31
CA LEU A 430 -17.19 3.67 -20.83
C LEU A 430 -16.72 4.10 -22.23
N GLY A 431 -15.80 3.36 -22.82
CA GLY A 431 -15.22 3.62 -24.14
C GLY A 431 -13.89 4.37 -24.07
N THR A 432 -13.23 4.43 -25.22
CA THR A 432 -12.03 5.23 -25.41
C THR A 432 -12.42 6.66 -25.79
N ARG A 433 -11.74 7.69 -25.26
CA ARG A 433 -11.79 9.02 -25.91
C ARG A 433 -11.21 8.86 -27.31
N PRO A 434 -11.87 9.36 -28.39
CA PRO A 434 -11.19 9.48 -29.66
C PRO A 434 -9.92 10.30 -29.41
N ALA A 435 -8.75 9.79 -29.82
CA ALA A 435 -7.56 10.59 -29.85
C ALA A 435 -7.93 11.86 -30.63
N LEU A 436 -7.88 13.02 -30.00
CA LEU A 436 -7.89 14.29 -30.70
C LEU A 436 -6.73 14.16 -31.68
N PHE A 437 -7.04 14.06 -32.97
CA PHE A 437 -6.04 14.08 -34.02
C PHE A 437 -5.11 15.24 -33.73
N ALA A 438 -3.85 14.96 -33.41
CA ALA A 438 -2.80 15.93 -33.56
C ALA A 438 -2.83 16.30 -35.05
N LEU A 439 -3.33 17.48 -35.35
CA LEU A 439 -3.18 18.07 -36.69
C LEU A 439 -1.69 18.19 -36.97
N PRO A 440 -1.25 17.91 -38.20
CA PRO A 440 0.16 17.89 -38.59
C PRO A 440 0.86 19.22 -38.37
#